data_c617e16a9760c3f268b6334da5d2fc52
#
_entry.id   c617e16a9760c3f268b6334da5d2fc52
#
_cell.length_a   1.000
_cell.length_b   1.000
_cell.length_c   1.000
_cell.angle_alpha   90.00
_cell.angle_beta   90.00
_cell.angle_gamma   90.00
#
_symmetry.space_group_name_H-M   'P 1'
#
loop_
_entity.id
_entity.type
_entity.pdbx_description
1 polymer ?
#
loop_
_entity_poly.entity_id
_entity_poly.type
_entity_poly.pdbx_seq_one_letter_code
_entity_poly.pdbx_strand_id
1 'polypeptide(L)'
;MNTTTLNFNSLMPLIMHSGRLADPLDPASQMLKKLTDKKKKTHSDHLEVSKCEWYGSLYVDDDGKPCLPGEVLEACLVEGARKFKLGKVAKGGLVVLGNFALQFNGPKTADELWENGGYLKRAGVRIGQQRIIRSRPIFPAWACSFEVMWDPGLITDEGQLFDIARSAGQSGIGDWRPKFGRFEVS
;
A
#
# COMPACT_ATOMS: atom_id res chain seq x y z
N MET A 1 -6.74 -25.68 5.80
CA MET A 1 -6.14 -24.67 4.93
C MET A 1 -4.68 -25.00 4.72
N ASN A 2 -4.16 -24.82 3.52
CA ASN A 2 -2.75 -24.93 3.21
C ASN A 2 -2.08 -23.58 3.41
N THR A 3 -0.76 -23.55 3.57
CA THR A 3 0.02 -22.32 3.69
C THR A 3 1.12 -22.31 2.65
N THR A 4 1.29 -21.18 1.96
CA THR A 4 2.33 -21.00 0.94
C THR A 4 2.98 -19.64 1.16
N THR A 5 4.30 -19.57 1.03
CA THR A 5 5.04 -18.31 1.04
C THR A 5 5.07 -17.71 -0.35
N LEU A 6 4.67 -16.45 -0.49
CA LEU A 6 4.79 -15.66 -1.71
C LEU A 6 5.83 -14.56 -1.51
N ASN A 7 6.68 -14.37 -2.52
CA ASN A 7 7.65 -13.28 -2.56
C ASN A 7 7.28 -12.32 -3.69
N PHE A 8 6.98 -11.08 -3.34
CA PHE A 8 6.74 -10.01 -4.29
C PHE A 8 8.02 -9.20 -4.49
N ASN A 9 8.48 -9.09 -5.72
CA ASN A 9 9.66 -8.32 -6.12
C ASN A 9 9.24 -7.20 -7.06
N SER A 10 9.60 -5.97 -6.75
CA SER A 10 9.12 -4.79 -7.47
C SER A 10 9.60 -4.74 -8.93
N LEU A 11 8.68 -4.47 -9.84
CA LEU A 11 8.94 -4.03 -11.22
C LEU A 11 8.75 -2.52 -11.37
N MET A 12 7.90 -1.94 -10.52
CA MET A 12 7.61 -0.49 -10.50
C MET A 12 7.57 0.01 -9.06
N PRO A 13 7.88 1.31 -8.84
CA PRO A 13 7.80 1.90 -7.51
C PRO A 13 6.44 1.67 -6.83
N LEU A 14 6.45 1.42 -5.52
CA LEU A 14 5.26 1.32 -4.69
C LEU A 14 4.90 2.70 -4.15
N ILE A 15 3.64 3.10 -4.27
CA ILE A 15 3.07 4.25 -3.58
C ILE A 15 2.09 3.74 -2.52
N MET A 16 2.27 4.18 -1.27
CA MET A 16 1.38 3.81 -0.18
C MET A 16 0.27 4.84 0.03
N HIS A 17 -0.91 4.35 0.40
CA HIS A 17 -2.03 5.17 0.83
C HIS A 17 -2.85 4.42 1.87
N SER A 18 -2.44 4.54 3.11
CA SER A 18 -3.19 3.98 4.25
C SER A 18 -4.56 4.64 4.39
N GLY A 19 -5.56 3.85 4.78
CA GLY A 19 -6.92 4.33 5.07
C GLY A 19 -7.04 5.22 6.32
N ARG A 20 -5.98 5.39 7.11
CA ARG A 20 -5.97 6.17 8.36
C ARG A 20 -6.50 7.60 8.18
N LEU A 21 -6.20 8.24 7.04
CA LEU A 21 -6.66 9.60 6.77
C LEU A 21 -8.17 9.69 6.47
N ALA A 22 -8.84 8.56 6.27
CA ALA A 22 -10.30 8.50 6.14
C ALA A 22 -11.01 8.34 7.50
N ASP A 23 -10.28 7.92 8.55
CA ASP A 23 -10.83 7.79 9.89
C ASP A 23 -10.81 9.16 10.61
N PRO A 24 -11.97 9.75 10.97
CA PRO A 24 -12.02 11.03 11.66
C PRO A 24 -11.49 10.97 13.11
N LEU A 25 -11.32 9.78 13.66
CA LEU A 25 -10.78 9.57 15.01
C LEU A 25 -9.25 9.37 15.01
N ASP A 26 -8.64 9.08 13.86
CA ASP A 26 -7.18 8.95 13.75
C ASP A 26 -6.49 10.31 14.00
N PRO A 27 -5.45 10.37 14.86
CA PRO A 27 -4.74 11.61 15.15
C PRO A 27 -4.18 12.31 13.91
N ALA A 28 -3.70 11.57 12.91
CA ALA A 28 -3.20 12.15 11.66
C ALA A 28 -4.32 12.82 10.85
N SER A 29 -5.52 12.21 10.81
CA SER A 29 -6.71 12.78 10.18
C SER A 29 -7.15 14.08 10.87
N GLN A 30 -7.18 14.08 12.20
CA GLN A 30 -7.53 15.27 12.99
C GLN A 30 -6.51 16.41 12.79
N MET A 31 -5.23 16.09 12.78
CA MET A 31 -4.16 17.08 12.53
C MET A 31 -4.26 17.64 11.12
N LEU A 32 -4.44 16.79 10.12
CA LEU A 32 -4.61 17.20 8.73
C LEU A 32 -5.81 18.12 8.56
N LYS A 33 -6.94 17.82 9.21
CA LYS A 33 -8.13 18.66 9.19
C LYS A 33 -7.84 20.04 9.76
N LYS A 34 -7.22 20.14 10.94
CA LYS A 34 -6.85 21.44 11.54
C LYS A 34 -5.97 22.29 10.62
N LEU A 35 -5.02 21.66 9.92
CA LEU A 35 -4.14 22.35 8.97
C LEU A 35 -4.88 22.80 7.70
N THR A 36 -5.78 21.94 7.18
CA THR A 36 -6.52 22.23 5.94
C THR A 36 -7.64 23.26 6.12
N ASP A 37 -8.23 23.38 7.31
CA ASP A 37 -9.32 24.32 7.63
C ASP A 37 -8.84 25.78 7.75
N LYS A 38 -7.53 26.02 7.84
CA LYS A 38 -6.97 27.38 7.84
C LYS A 38 -7.33 28.12 6.54
N LYS A 39 -8.00 29.29 6.64
CA LYS A 39 -8.41 30.10 5.47
C LYS A 39 -7.21 30.62 4.66
N LYS A 40 -6.15 31.06 5.35
CA LYS A 40 -4.88 31.48 4.73
C LYS A 40 -3.78 30.56 5.22
N LYS A 41 -3.10 29.91 4.29
CA LYS A 41 -1.99 29.00 4.57
C LYS A 41 -0.67 29.67 4.22
N THR A 42 0.29 29.58 5.14
CA THR A 42 1.68 29.97 4.91
C THR A 42 2.44 28.84 4.18
N HIS A 43 3.67 29.14 3.77
CA HIS A 43 4.55 28.09 3.22
C HIS A 43 4.79 26.94 4.24
N SER A 44 4.98 27.29 5.51
CA SER A 44 5.12 26.30 6.59
C SER A 44 3.88 25.41 6.74
N ASP A 45 2.67 26.00 6.68
CA ASP A 45 1.43 25.22 6.74
C ASP A 45 1.33 24.22 5.59
N HIS A 46 1.77 24.58 4.39
CA HIS A 46 1.78 23.65 3.24
C HIS A 46 2.80 22.53 3.42
N LEU A 47 3.95 22.79 4.03
CA LEU A 47 4.92 21.74 4.37
C LEU A 47 4.37 20.79 5.44
N GLU A 48 3.71 21.33 6.47
CA GLU A 48 3.08 20.53 7.52
C GLU A 48 1.93 19.66 6.97
N VAL A 49 1.09 20.22 6.08
CA VAL A 49 0.06 19.44 5.36
C VAL A 49 0.71 18.29 4.59
N SER A 50 1.78 18.57 3.84
CA SER A 50 2.51 17.57 3.07
C SER A 50 3.08 16.46 3.97
N LYS A 51 3.68 16.85 5.09
CA LYS A 51 4.22 15.93 6.10
C LYS A 51 3.12 15.05 6.69
N CYS A 52 2.02 15.66 7.13
CA CYS A 52 0.89 14.96 7.72
C CYS A 52 0.23 13.97 6.74
N GLU A 53 0.05 14.36 5.47
CA GLU A 53 -0.47 13.45 4.42
C GLU A 53 0.47 12.26 4.17
N TRP A 54 1.78 12.50 4.17
CA TRP A 54 2.77 11.47 3.94
C TRP A 54 2.78 10.46 5.10
N TYR A 55 2.88 10.91 6.35
CA TYR A 55 2.85 10.05 7.54
C TYR A 55 1.54 9.27 7.66
N GLY A 56 0.41 9.95 7.42
CA GLY A 56 -0.91 9.31 7.47
C GLY A 56 -1.16 8.32 6.34
N SER A 57 -0.34 8.36 5.27
CA SER A 57 -0.44 7.43 4.13
C SER A 57 0.53 6.25 4.22
N LEU A 58 1.51 6.31 5.12
CA LEU A 58 2.49 5.25 5.32
C LEU A 58 1.87 4.09 6.11
N TYR A 59 2.06 2.86 5.63
CA TYR A 59 1.80 1.67 6.44
C TYR A 59 3.03 1.40 7.30
N VAL A 60 2.81 1.27 8.59
CA VAL A 60 3.86 0.91 9.55
C VAL A 60 3.37 -0.22 10.45
N ASP A 61 4.30 -1.07 10.86
CA ASP A 61 4.07 -2.08 11.89
C ASP A 61 4.07 -1.48 13.31
N ASP A 62 3.96 -2.33 14.31
CA ASP A 62 3.94 -1.94 15.74
C ASP A 62 5.27 -1.30 16.19
N ASP A 63 6.37 -1.59 15.48
CA ASP A 63 7.69 -0.97 15.71
C ASP A 63 7.87 0.35 14.93
N GLY A 64 6.87 0.79 14.16
CA GLY A 64 6.93 1.99 13.33
C GLY A 64 7.73 1.82 12.04
N LYS A 65 8.02 0.59 11.61
CA LYS A 65 8.75 0.29 10.36
C LYS A 65 7.78 0.14 9.19
N PRO A 66 8.19 0.54 7.97
CA PRO A 66 7.36 0.35 6.78
C PRO A 66 7.00 -1.12 6.54
N CYS A 67 5.72 -1.39 6.34
CA CYS A 67 5.17 -2.72 6.12
C CYS A 67 4.08 -2.73 5.05
N LEU A 68 3.65 -3.93 4.65
CA LEU A 68 2.40 -4.17 3.92
C LEU A 68 1.45 -4.97 4.83
N PRO A 69 0.29 -4.41 5.18
CA PRO A 69 -0.72 -5.13 5.94
C PRO A 69 -1.29 -6.32 5.17
N GLY A 70 -1.62 -7.39 5.88
CA GLY A 70 -2.20 -8.60 5.30
C GLY A 70 -3.45 -8.32 4.49
N GLU A 71 -4.32 -7.43 4.95
CA GLU A 71 -5.55 -7.05 4.24
C GLU A 71 -5.25 -6.40 2.87
N VAL A 72 -4.17 -5.65 2.76
CA VAL A 72 -3.75 -5.01 1.50
C VAL A 72 -3.20 -6.07 0.54
N LEU A 73 -2.43 -7.04 1.05
CA LEU A 73 -1.91 -8.17 0.27
C LEU A 73 -3.04 -9.09 -0.18
N GLU A 74 -3.97 -9.44 0.70
CA GLU A 74 -5.15 -10.24 0.39
C GLU A 74 -6.02 -9.56 -0.68
N ALA A 75 -6.33 -8.27 -0.50
CA ALA A 75 -7.10 -7.50 -1.47
C ALA A 75 -6.41 -7.45 -2.85
N CYS A 76 -5.08 -7.39 -2.88
CA CYS A 76 -4.29 -7.44 -4.12
C CYS A 76 -4.44 -8.81 -4.81
N LEU A 77 -4.36 -9.92 -4.08
CA LEU A 77 -4.57 -11.26 -4.63
C LEU A 77 -6.00 -11.45 -5.15
N VAL A 78 -7.01 -11.00 -4.39
CA VAL A 78 -8.41 -11.04 -4.82
C VAL A 78 -8.62 -10.27 -6.13
N GLU A 79 -7.97 -9.11 -6.29
CA GLU A 79 -8.01 -8.34 -7.54
C GLU A 79 -7.37 -9.10 -8.70
N GLY A 80 -6.23 -9.77 -8.47
CA GLY A 80 -5.60 -10.65 -9.46
C GLY A 80 -6.52 -11.79 -9.90
N ALA A 81 -7.21 -12.42 -8.94
CA ALA A 81 -8.17 -13.51 -9.19
C ALA A 81 -9.38 -13.08 -10.04
N ARG A 82 -9.79 -11.81 -9.99
CA ARG A 82 -10.92 -11.29 -10.78
C ARG A 82 -10.70 -11.44 -12.28
N LYS A 83 -9.47 -11.37 -12.77
CA LYS A 83 -9.16 -11.59 -14.18
C LYS A 83 -9.50 -13.01 -14.68
N PHE A 84 -9.48 -13.98 -13.78
CA PHE A 84 -9.90 -15.34 -14.02
C PHE A 84 -11.35 -15.64 -13.64
N LYS A 85 -12.14 -14.60 -13.26
CA LYS A 85 -13.50 -14.71 -12.71
C LYS A 85 -13.56 -15.45 -11.35
N LEU A 86 -12.43 -15.57 -10.67
CA LEU A 86 -12.26 -16.24 -9.38
C LEU A 86 -12.30 -15.28 -8.17
N GLY A 87 -12.65 -14.01 -8.35
CA GLY A 87 -12.60 -13.01 -7.27
C GLY A 87 -13.44 -13.35 -6.04
N LYS A 88 -14.63 -13.97 -6.21
CA LYS A 88 -15.47 -14.43 -5.09
C LYS A 88 -14.85 -15.65 -4.39
N VAL A 89 -14.29 -16.57 -5.18
CA VAL A 89 -13.60 -17.77 -4.69
C VAL A 89 -12.38 -17.35 -3.87
N ALA A 90 -11.53 -16.49 -4.42
CA ALA A 90 -10.35 -15.98 -3.74
C ALA A 90 -10.70 -15.23 -2.44
N LYS A 91 -11.76 -14.40 -2.45
CA LYS A 91 -12.23 -13.70 -1.24
C LYS A 91 -12.67 -14.64 -0.11
N GLY A 92 -13.20 -15.83 -0.44
CA GLY A 92 -13.62 -16.81 0.55
C GLY A 92 -12.52 -17.83 0.89
N GLY A 93 -11.52 -17.96 0.01
CA GLY A 93 -10.50 -19.03 0.09
C GLY A 93 -9.09 -18.55 0.40
N LEU A 94 -8.82 -17.27 0.47
CA LEU A 94 -7.50 -16.70 0.83
C LEU A 94 -7.57 -15.94 2.14
N VAL A 95 -6.54 -16.11 2.97
CA VAL A 95 -6.37 -15.33 4.21
C VAL A 95 -4.90 -14.97 4.37
N VAL A 96 -4.64 -13.70 4.60
CA VAL A 96 -3.30 -13.16 4.89
C VAL A 96 -3.37 -12.39 6.20
N LEU A 97 -2.73 -12.90 7.25
CA LEU A 97 -2.79 -12.34 8.59
C LEU A 97 -1.48 -11.66 8.97
N GLY A 98 -1.57 -10.48 9.58
CA GLY A 98 -0.44 -9.75 10.14
C GLY A 98 0.09 -8.64 9.24
N ASN A 99 1.22 -8.08 9.65
CA ASN A 99 1.95 -7.04 8.93
C ASN A 99 3.29 -7.60 8.45
N PHE A 100 3.62 -7.41 7.20
CA PHE A 100 4.82 -7.97 6.59
C PHE A 100 5.79 -6.85 6.24
N ALA A 101 7.02 -6.96 6.76
CA ALA A 101 8.05 -5.94 6.60
C ALA A 101 8.32 -5.64 5.12
N LEU A 102 8.32 -4.37 4.75
CA LEU A 102 8.74 -3.94 3.43
C LEU A 102 10.28 -3.99 3.37
N GLN A 103 10.79 -4.76 2.43
CA GLN A 103 12.22 -4.89 2.17
C GLN A 103 12.65 -3.85 1.13
N PHE A 104 13.58 -2.99 1.45
CA PHE A 104 14.11 -1.96 0.56
C PHE A 104 15.47 -1.45 1.06
N ASN A 105 16.24 -0.83 0.15
CA ASN A 105 17.50 -0.18 0.48
C ASN A 105 17.25 1.27 0.90
N GLY A 106 17.33 1.55 2.20
CA GLY A 106 17.14 2.91 2.71
C GLY A 106 16.95 2.97 4.23
N PRO A 107 16.65 4.16 4.75
CA PRO A 107 16.33 4.38 6.15
C PRO A 107 15.17 3.49 6.62
N LYS A 108 15.17 3.13 7.90
CA LYS A 108 14.22 2.16 8.44
C LYS A 108 13.11 2.81 9.25
N THR A 109 13.28 4.06 9.66
CA THR A 109 12.27 4.81 10.40
C THR A 109 11.53 5.80 9.52
N ALA A 110 10.29 6.11 9.87
CA ALA A 110 9.47 7.07 9.12
C ALA A 110 10.11 8.47 9.09
N ASP A 111 10.74 8.90 10.20
CA ASP A 111 11.38 10.21 10.29
C ASP A 111 12.58 10.33 9.34
N GLU A 112 13.45 9.34 9.34
CA GLU A 112 14.61 9.31 8.43
C GLU A 112 14.19 9.23 6.96
N LEU A 113 13.11 8.49 6.64
CA LEU A 113 12.54 8.42 5.29
C LEU A 113 12.01 9.77 4.83
N TRP A 114 11.32 10.49 5.72
CA TRP A 114 10.84 11.83 5.43
C TRP A 114 12.00 12.81 5.19
N GLU A 115 13.00 12.81 6.07
CA GLU A 115 14.16 13.70 5.98
C GLU A 115 15.02 13.41 4.73
N ASN A 116 15.14 12.15 4.32
CA ASN A 116 15.84 11.77 3.10
C ASN A 116 15.22 12.39 1.84
N GLY A 117 13.91 12.61 1.81
CA GLY A 117 13.19 13.22 0.69
C GLY A 117 13.01 12.34 -0.55
N GLY A 118 13.81 11.28 -0.71
CA GLY A 118 13.71 10.33 -1.83
C GLY A 118 12.46 9.43 -1.78
N TYR A 119 11.79 9.41 -0.64
CA TYR A 119 10.59 8.61 -0.39
C TYR A 119 9.30 9.43 -0.41
N LEU A 120 9.36 10.66 -0.91
CA LEU A 120 8.22 11.56 -1.04
C LEU A 120 7.80 11.72 -2.50
N LYS A 121 6.57 11.33 -2.81
CA LYS A 121 5.89 11.63 -4.08
C LYS A 121 4.85 12.72 -3.87
N ARG A 122 5.05 13.85 -4.54
CA ARG A 122 4.04 14.92 -4.63
C ARG A 122 3.44 14.93 -6.02
N ALA A 123 2.12 14.87 -6.11
CA ALA A 123 1.44 14.91 -7.40
C ALA A 123 0.10 15.61 -7.32
N GLY A 124 -0.25 16.31 -8.40
CA GLY A 124 -1.56 16.91 -8.58
C GLY A 124 -2.60 15.84 -8.88
N VAL A 125 -3.58 15.68 -8.00
CA VAL A 125 -4.76 14.84 -8.22
C VAL A 125 -5.99 15.72 -8.46
N ARG A 126 -6.93 15.22 -9.24
CA ARG A 126 -8.19 15.92 -9.47
C ARG A 126 -9.25 15.40 -8.50
N ILE A 127 -9.84 16.31 -7.72
CA ILE A 127 -10.99 16.03 -6.86
C ILE A 127 -12.12 16.96 -7.30
N GLY A 128 -13.16 16.36 -7.90
CA GLY A 128 -14.19 17.16 -8.56
C GLY A 128 -13.61 18.02 -9.68
N GLN A 129 -13.78 19.35 -9.58
CA GLN A 129 -13.25 20.31 -10.56
C GLN A 129 -11.88 20.90 -10.17
N GLN A 130 -11.38 20.62 -8.97
CA GLN A 130 -10.15 21.20 -8.46
C GLN A 130 -8.96 20.25 -8.58
N ARG A 131 -7.78 20.81 -8.87
CA ARG A 131 -6.51 20.10 -8.73
C ARG A 131 -5.90 20.44 -7.38
N ILE A 132 -5.58 19.43 -6.61
CA ILE A 132 -4.88 19.55 -5.32
C ILE A 132 -3.62 18.71 -5.33
N ILE A 133 -2.59 19.18 -4.63
CA ILE A 133 -1.37 18.41 -4.44
C ILE A 133 -1.59 17.42 -3.31
N ARG A 134 -1.21 16.18 -3.55
CA ARG A 134 -1.17 15.11 -2.55
C ARG A 134 0.26 14.62 -2.36
N SER A 135 0.60 14.34 -1.12
CA SER A 135 1.90 13.81 -0.71
C SER A 135 1.75 12.36 -0.27
N ARG A 136 2.55 11.46 -0.86
CA ARG A 136 2.48 10.02 -0.62
C ARG A 136 3.87 9.45 -0.40
N PRO A 137 4.00 8.41 0.45
CA PRO A 137 5.21 7.61 0.50
C PRO A 137 5.41 6.87 -0.83
N ILE A 138 6.66 6.89 -1.32
CA ILE A 138 7.06 6.13 -2.50
C ILE A 138 8.31 5.32 -2.19
N PHE A 139 8.30 4.05 -2.59
CA PHE A 139 9.45 3.15 -2.48
C PHE A 139 9.88 2.76 -3.89
N PRO A 140 11.03 3.30 -4.37
CA PRO A 140 11.49 3.09 -5.76
C PRO A 140 11.74 1.63 -6.12
N ALA A 141 12.35 0.89 -5.19
CA ALA A 141 12.56 -0.55 -5.28
C ALA A 141 12.16 -1.17 -3.95
N TRP A 142 11.41 -2.26 -4.01
CA TRP A 142 10.86 -2.90 -2.82
C TRP A 142 10.64 -4.39 -3.06
N ALA A 143 10.61 -5.15 -1.96
CA ALA A 143 10.15 -6.53 -1.95
C ALA A 143 9.35 -6.79 -0.68
N CYS A 144 8.54 -7.84 -0.71
CA CYS A 144 7.78 -8.30 0.45
C CYS A 144 7.63 -9.82 0.38
N SER A 145 7.95 -10.49 1.48
CA SER A 145 7.73 -11.93 1.66
C SER A 145 6.65 -12.13 2.70
N PHE A 146 5.65 -12.94 2.41
CA PHE A 146 4.53 -13.18 3.31
C PHE A 146 3.92 -14.57 3.12
N GLU A 147 3.26 -15.05 4.15
CA GLU A 147 2.52 -16.30 4.11
C GLU A 147 1.05 -16.04 3.76
N VAL A 148 0.53 -16.83 2.83
CA VAL A 148 -0.89 -16.87 2.49
C VAL A 148 -1.46 -18.24 2.86
N MET A 149 -2.54 -18.23 3.61
CA MET A 149 -3.35 -19.42 3.87
C MET A 149 -4.43 -19.54 2.79
N TRP A 150 -4.64 -20.73 2.27
CA TRP A 150 -5.62 -20.95 1.22
C TRP A 150 -6.40 -22.25 1.40
N ASP A 151 -7.66 -22.23 0.97
CA ASP A 151 -8.55 -23.37 1.05
C ASP A 151 -8.46 -24.24 -0.21
N PRO A 152 -7.96 -25.51 -0.13
CA PRO A 152 -7.86 -26.39 -1.29
C PRO A 152 -9.23 -26.83 -1.85
N GLY A 153 -10.33 -26.60 -1.13
CA GLY A 153 -11.68 -26.79 -1.65
C GLY A 153 -12.16 -25.65 -2.58
N LEU A 154 -11.47 -24.51 -2.56
CA LEU A 154 -11.80 -23.33 -3.37
C LEU A 154 -10.71 -22.99 -4.38
N ILE A 155 -9.45 -23.12 -4.01
CA ILE A 155 -8.28 -22.94 -4.87
C ILE A 155 -7.70 -24.32 -5.12
N THR A 156 -7.65 -24.76 -6.38
CA THR A 156 -7.40 -26.14 -6.74
C THR A 156 -6.03 -26.67 -6.34
N ASP A 157 -5.02 -25.82 -6.48
CA ASP A 157 -3.63 -26.13 -6.20
C ASP A 157 -2.78 -24.87 -6.03
N GLU A 158 -1.53 -25.07 -5.66
CA GLU A 158 -0.55 -23.98 -5.50
C GLU A 158 -0.24 -23.26 -6.82
N GLY A 159 -0.30 -23.96 -7.95
CA GLY A 159 -0.12 -23.37 -9.29
C GLY A 159 -1.17 -22.30 -9.59
N GLN A 160 -2.44 -22.59 -9.28
CA GLN A 160 -3.52 -21.60 -9.41
C GLN A 160 -3.30 -20.39 -8.49
N LEU A 161 -2.80 -20.61 -7.26
CA LEU A 161 -2.44 -19.52 -6.34
C LEU A 161 -1.35 -18.63 -6.95
N PHE A 162 -0.29 -19.21 -7.51
CA PHE A 162 0.77 -18.46 -8.19
C PHE A 162 0.26 -17.72 -9.43
N ASP A 163 -0.66 -18.28 -10.21
CA ASP A 163 -1.26 -17.60 -11.36
C ASP A 163 -2.10 -16.38 -10.93
N ILE A 164 -2.86 -16.52 -9.83
CA ILE A 164 -3.56 -15.41 -9.20
C ILE A 164 -2.57 -14.31 -8.77
N ALA A 165 -1.48 -14.70 -8.10
CA ALA A 165 -0.47 -13.76 -7.62
C ALA A 165 0.27 -13.05 -8.77
N ARG A 166 0.63 -13.76 -9.84
CA ARG A 166 1.22 -13.17 -11.06
C ARG A 166 0.26 -12.18 -11.73
N SER A 167 -1.02 -12.53 -11.80
CA SER A 167 -2.05 -11.62 -12.31
C SER A 167 -2.20 -10.37 -11.44
N ALA A 168 -2.12 -10.52 -10.12
CA ALA A 168 -2.11 -9.40 -9.17
C ALA A 168 -0.91 -8.47 -9.42
N GLY A 169 0.28 -9.05 -9.68
CA GLY A 169 1.49 -8.29 -10.00
C GLY A 169 1.35 -7.39 -11.22
N GLN A 170 0.59 -7.80 -12.23
CA GLN A 170 0.30 -6.96 -13.40
C GLN A 170 -0.66 -5.81 -13.07
N SER A 171 -1.58 -6.02 -12.13
CA SER A 171 -2.51 -4.98 -11.65
C SER A 171 -1.83 -3.99 -10.70
N GLY A 172 -0.82 -4.47 -9.97
CA GLY A 172 -0.07 -3.72 -8.97
C GLY A 172 -0.76 -3.65 -7.61
N ILE A 173 0.02 -3.24 -6.61
CA ILE A 173 -0.41 -3.01 -5.22
C ILE A 173 -0.20 -1.53 -4.85
N GLY A 174 -0.93 -1.03 -3.86
CA GLY A 174 -0.84 0.36 -3.39
C GLY A 174 -1.68 1.33 -4.19
N ASP A 175 -1.23 2.60 -4.26
CA ASP A 175 -1.97 3.70 -4.91
C ASP A 175 -1.52 3.91 -6.37
N TRP A 176 -2.35 4.56 -7.18
CA TRP A 176 -2.16 4.90 -8.59
C TRP A 176 -1.81 3.72 -9.50
N ARG A 177 -2.46 2.57 -9.25
CA ARG A 177 -2.36 1.37 -10.09
C ARG A 177 -3.01 1.57 -11.47
N PRO A 178 -2.58 0.89 -12.50
CA PRO A 178 -1.48 -0.07 -12.60
C PRO A 178 -0.12 0.57 -12.92
N LYS A 179 -0.01 1.89 -12.91
CA LYS A 179 1.24 2.59 -13.24
C LYS A 179 2.31 2.36 -12.17
N PHE A 180 1.90 2.23 -10.92
CA PHE A 180 2.75 1.99 -9.75
C PHE A 180 2.42 0.65 -9.11
N GLY A 181 3.35 0.15 -8.30
CA GLY A 181 3.17 -1.05 -7.49
C GLY A 181 3.15 -2.36 -8.25
N ARG A 182 3.60 -2.43 -9.52
CA ARG A 182 3.74 -3.70 -10.24
C ARG A 182 4.91 -4.51 -9.69
N PHE A 183 4.72 -5.83 -9.69
CA PHE A 183 5.71 -6.77 -9.15
C PHE A 183 5.66 -8.10 -9.89
N GLU A 184 6.73 -8.86 -9.76
CA GLU A 184 6.80 -10.27 -10.10
C GLU A 184 6.74 -11.14 -8.84
N VAL A 185 6.40 -12.41 -9.01
CA VAL A 185 6.17 -13.37 -7.92
C VAL A 185 7.10 -14.56 -8.07
N SER A 186 7.77 -14.92 -6.99
CA SER A 186 8.58 -16.12 -6.86
C SER A 186 8.26 -16.87 -5.58
#